data_2f9ee2c3dd248e1484aecd242d5cc933
#
_entry.id   2f9ee2c3dd248e1484aecd242d5cc933
#
_cell.length_a   1.000
_cell.length_b   1.000
_cell.length_c   1.000
_cell.angle_alpha   90.00
_cell.angle_beta   90.00
_cell.angle_gamma   90.00
#
_symmetry.space_group_name_H-M   'P 1'
#
loop_
_entity.id
_entity.type
_entity.pdbx_description
1 polymer ?
#
loop_
_entity_poly.entity_id
_entity_poly.type
_entity_poly.pdbx_seq_one_letter_code
_entity_poly.pdbx_strand_id
1 'polypeptide(L)'
;MSKNSVVLGLGFAAGLALLAACGGGPKLKLDPESKKFYDTANLIMTREEGKIFRLLPDPESRREFIDDFWAKRDPNPDTEVNEFKQEFESRVDYAARRYKGEGRPGWNTDRGRIHIFMGPPDKFEEFFTHGDPDVRGPILWWIYYDYQLGIEFVDVRGTGEYKIREYDGDFFGAMDILKLGTYVGTKDVFLKKVVNFALTYDREAGEIVIALPAKLLNFKENDEGKFQIDLGFKFYLYEGPALAKRTLTEERSFAATNPEIEAMKTVDFRFAIRLGPGTNFVDVIIRGKEGTASKIRKLFEVKG
;
A
#
# COMPACT_ATOMS: atom_id res chain seq x y z
N MET A 1 -68.40 -25.91 48.30
CA MET A 1 -68.18 -24.45 48.34
C MET A 1 -66.67 -24.24 48.46
N SER A 2 -66.04 -24.05 47.33
CA SER A 2 -64.61 -23.92 47.25
C SER A 2 -64.25 -22.61 46.53
N LYS A 3 -63.52 -21.75 47.17
CA LYS A 3 -63.08 -20.47 46.60
C LYS A 3 -61.66 -20.71 45.96
N ASN A 4 -61.61 -20.61 44.66
CA ASN A 4 -60.36 -20.61 43.94
C ASN A 4 -59.75 -19.17 43.93
N SER A 5 -58.58 -19.00 44.49
CA SER A 5 -57.80 -17.77 44.38
C SER A 5 -56.87 -17.87 43.19
N VAL A 6 -57.03 -16.97 42.24
CA VAL A 6 -56.15 -16.80 41.07
C VAL A 6 -55.01 -15.87 41.48
N VAL A 7 -53.79 -16.37 41.43
CA VAL A 7 -52.56 -15.58 41.59
C VAL A 7 -52.12 -15.09 40.23
N LEU A 8 -52.17 -13.78 40.05
CA LEU A 8 -51.68 -13.10 38.84
C LEU A 8 -50.13 -12.96 38.97
N GLY A 9 -49.41 -13.72 38.15
CA GLY A 9 -47.95 -13.57 38.04
C GLY A 9 -47.63 -12.43 37.07
N LEU A 10 -47.03 -11.35 37.57
CA LEU A 10 -46.43 -10.30 36.74
C LEU A 10 -45.11 -10.83 36.16
N GLY A 11 -45.14 -11.19 34.89
CA GLY A 11 -43.92 -11.45 34.11
C GLY A 11 -43.24 -10.14 33.73
N PHE A 12 -42.08 -9.87 34.30
CA PHE A 12 -41.19 -8.76 33.88
C PHE A 12 -40.45 -9.20 32.62
N ALA A 13 -40.92 -8.78 31.44
CA ALA A 13 -40.22 -8.95 30.18
C ALA A 13 -39.10 -7.89 30.12
N ALA A 14 -37.89 -8.31 30.44
CA ALA A 14 -36.71 -7.52 30.19
C ALA A 14 -36.45 -7.48 28.66
N GLY A 15 -36.94 -6.43 28.01
CA GLY A 15 -36.63 -6.14 26.62
C GLY A 15 -35.17 -5.79 26.44
N LEU A 16 -34.41 -6.72 25.88
CA LEU A 16 -33.02 -6.48 25.46
C LEU A 16 -33.05 -5.58 24.21
N ALA A 17 -32.94 -4.27 24.42
CA ALA A 17 -32.78 -3.31 23.34
C ALA A 17 -31.39 -3.51 22.73
N LEU A 18 -31.33 -4.27 21.64
CA LEU A 18 -30.19 -4.29 20.71
C LEU A 18 -30.12 -2.90 20.06
N LEU A 19 -29.36 -2.01 20.66
CA LEU A 19 -28.89 -0.79 20.01
C LEU A 19 -27.96 -1.24 18.88
N ALA A 20 -28.48 -1.31 17.68
CA ALA A 20 -27.70 -1.33 16.45
C ALA A 20 -26.91 -0.02 16.40
N ALA A 21 -25.68 -0.05 16.90
CA ALA A 21 -24.70 1.02 16.71
C ALA A 21 -24.35 1.08 15.23
N CYS A 22 -25.09 1.88 14.47
CA CYS A 22 -24.71 2.30 13.13
C CYS A 22 -23.33 2.95 13.22
N GLY A 23 -22.38 2.27 12.71
CA GLY A 23 -21.13 2.56 12.09
C GLY A 23 -20.47 3.94 12.21
N GLY A 24 -20.12 4.37 13.40
CA GLY A 24 -19.07 5.36 13.60
C GLY A 24 -18.05 4.77 14.54
N GLY A 25 -17.06 4.04 14.00
CA GLY A 25 -15.92 3.65 14.80
C GLY A 25 -15.31 4.90 15.49
N PRO A 26 -14.71 4.78 16.67
CA PRO A 26 -14.14 5.91 17.40
C PRO A 26 -13.22 6.67 16.46
N LYS A 27 -13.45 7.99 16.28
CA LYS A 27 -12.56 8.84 15.48
C LYS A 27 -11.16 8.68 16.06
N LEU A 28 -10.24 8.19 15.23
CA LEU A 28 -8.85 7.99 15.60
C LEU A 28 -8.27 9.33 16.10
N LYS A 29 -8.00 9.43 17.40
CA LYS A 29 -7.39 10.60 17.99
C LYS A 29 -5.88 10.47 17.86
N LEU A 30 -5.34 10.96 16.75
CA LEU A 30 -3.90 11.00 16.51
C LEU A 30 -3.27 12.17 17.29
N ASP A 31 -2.06 11.96 17.79
CA ASP A 31 -1.18 13.03 18.21
C ASP A 31 -0.80 13.92 17.01
N PRO A 32 -0.31 15.15 17.23
CA PRO A 32 -0.07 16.10 16.15
C PRO A 32 0.91 15.61 15.08
N GLU A 33 1.96 14.87 15.47
CA GLU A 33 2.98 14.34 14.57
C GLU A 33 2.38 13.23 13.70
N SER A 34 1.73 12.25 14.32
CA SER A 34 1.02 11.15 13.64
C SER A 34 -0.05 11.68 12.69
N LYS A 35 -0.76 12.75 13.09
CA LYS A 35 -1.76 13.38 12.25
C LYS A 35 -1.15 14.05 11.04
N LYS A 36 -0.09 14.83 11.21
CA LYS A 36 0.62 15.49 10.11
C LYS A 36 1.11 14.49 9.08
N PHE A 37 1.72 13.40 9.54
CA PHE A 37 2.14 12.31 8.67
C PHE A 37 0.95 11.65 7.95
N TYR A 38 -0.07 11.25 8.69
CA TYR A 38 -1.20 10.52 8.13
C TYR A 38 -2.00 11.34 7.11
N ASP A 39 -2.15 12.65 7.31
CA ASP A 39 -2.91 13.53 6.43
C ASP A 39 -2.38 13.47 4.98
N THR A 40 -1.07 13.36 4.80
CA THR A 40 -0.45 13.30 3.46
C THR A 40 0.01 11.91 3.06
N ALA A 41 0.71 11.19 3.93
CA ALA A 41 1.25 9.86 3.63
C ALA A 41 0.16 8.81 3.37
N ASN A 42 -1.06 9.01 3.90
CA ASN A 42 -2.20 8.14 3.59
C ASN A 42 -2.52 8.08 2.07
N LEU A 43 -2.11 9.08 1.30
CA LEU A 43 -2.25 9.06 -0.16
C LEU A 43 -1.45 7.90 -0.78
N ILE A 44 -0.25 7.61 -0.25
CA ILE A 44 0.67 6.59 -0.77
C ILE A 44 0.72 5.32 0.09
N MET A 45 -0.07 5.24 1.16
CA MET A 45 -0.21 4.01 1.96
C MET A 45 -0.94 2.93 1.17
N THR A 46 -0.53 1.67 1.36
CA THR A 46 -1.37 0.54 1.00
C THR A 46 -2.58 0.49 1.95
N ARG A 47 -3.60 -0.28 1.57
CA ARG A 47 -4.77 -0.48 2.43
C ARG A 47 -4.39 -1.06 3.80
N GLU A 48 -3.47 -2.01 3.80
CA GLU A 48 -2.98 -2.71 4.98
C GLU A 48 -2.13 -1.78 5.86
N GLU A 49 -1.24 -0.97 5.28
CA GLU A 49 -0.49 0.05 6.01
C GLU A 49 -1.40 1.04 6.72
N GLY A 50 -2.42 1.54 6.01
CA GLY A 50 -3.42 2.40 6.62
C GLY A 50 -4.24 1.71 7.72
N LYS A 51 -4.47 0.39 7.61
CA LYS A 51 -5.12 -0.40 8.65
C LYS A 51 -4.21 -0.56 9.88
N ILE A 52 -2.95 -0.94 9.68
CA ILE A 52 -1.96 -1.07 10.75
C ILE A 52 -1.82 0.27 11.49
N PHE A 53 -1.54 1.36 10.78
CA PHE A 53 -1.31 2.68 11.39
C PHE A 53 -2.46 3.13 12.31
N ARG A 54 -3.71 2.88 11.88
CA ARG A 54 -4.89 3.23 12.67
C ARG A 54 -5.09 2.35 13.91
N LEU A 55 -4.55 1.14 13.91
CA LEU A 55 -4.67 0.19 15.00
C LEU A 55 -3.53 0.30 16.03
N LEU A 56 -2.43 0.97 15.68
CA LEU A 56 -1.31 1.17 16.60
C LEU A 56 -1.76 1.96 17.83
N PRO A 57 -1.44 1.47 19.06
CA PRO A 57 -2.08 1.96 20.29
C PRO A 57 -1.57 3.33 20.76
N ASP A 58 -0.31 3.66 20.50
CA ASP A 58 0.39 4.79 21.11
C ASP A 58 1.27 5.57 20.12
N PRO A 59 1.71 6.80 20.49
CA PRO A 59 2.56 7.63 19.62
C PRO A 59 3.94 7.01 19.32
N GLU A 60 4.50 6.20 20.23
CA GLU A 60 5.82 5.59 20.04
C GLU A 60 5.77 4.53 18.94
N SER A 61 4.80 3.61 19.02
CA SER A 61 4.54 2.61 17.97
C SER A 61 4.27 3.26 16.61
N ARG A 62 3.55 4.39 16.58
CA ARG A 62 3.30 5.13 15.34
C ARG A 62 4.56 5.79 14.79
N ARG A 63 5.43 6.33 15.64
CA ARG A 63 6.71 6.91 15.23
C ARG A 63 7.61 5.85 14.61
N GLU A 64 7.70 4.69 15.25
CA GLU A 64 8.43 3.54 14.71
C GLU A 64 7.86 3.09 13.34
N PHE A 65 6.53 3.07 13.20
CA PHE A 65 5.89 2.78 11.92
C PHE A 65 6.25 3.83 10.85
N ILE A 66 6.29 5.12 11.22
CA ILE A 66 6.64 6.21 10.30
C ILE A 66 8.08 6.04 9.79
N ASP A 67 9.01 5.72 10.68
CA ASP A 67 10.40 5.47 10.32
C ASP A 67 10.52 4.28 9.37
N ASP A 68 9.85 3.19 9.67
CA ASP A 68 9.80 2.01 8.80
C ASP A 68 9.10 2.30 7.46
N PHE A 69 8.05 3.10 7.48
CA PHE A 69 7.31 3.47 6.27
C PHE A 69 8.22 4.14 5.25
N TRP A 70 9.07 5.06 5.70
CA TRP A 70 10.04 5.73 4.85
C TRP A 70 11.22 4.81 4.50
N ALA A 71 11.79 4.08 5.46
CA ALA A 71 12.88 3.14 5.22
C ALA A 71 12.54 2.05 4.19
N LYS A 72 11.28 1.58 4.19
CA LYS A 72 10.80 0.61 3.20
C LYS A 72 10.71 1.18 1.79
N ARG A 73 10.58 2.49 1.65
CA ARG A 73 10.47 3.22 0.38
C ARG A 73 11.78 3.83 -0.09
N ASP A 74 12.79 3.79 0.74
CA ASP A 74 14.12 4.27 0.43
C ASP A 74 14.73 3.49 -0.74
N PRO A 75 15.06 4.16 -1.86
CA PRO A 75 15.66 3.50 -3.01
C PRO A 75 17.12 3.13 -2.77
N ASN A 76 17.84 3.91 -1.95
CA ASN A 76 19.25 3.71 -1.65
C ASN A 76 19.54 3.87 -0.15
N PRO A 77 19.35 2.81 0.66
CA PRO A 77 19.55 2.87 2.10
C PRO A 77 21.02 3.07 2.54
N ASP A 78 21.97 3.10 1.60
CA ASP A 78 23.37 3.37 1.86
C ASP A 78 23.68 4.88 1.91
N THR A 79 22.72 5.73 1.55
CA THR A 79 22.80 7.18 1.65
C THR A 79 22.09 7.70 2.90
N GLU A 80 22.50 8.87 3.41
CA GLU A 80 21.82 9.51 4.55
C GLU A 80 20.43 10.07 4.18
N VAL A 81 20.23 10.34 2.90
CA VAL A 81 19.01 10.96 2.38
C VAL A 81 18.11 9.90 1.78
N ASN A 82 16.86 9.87 2.23
CA ASN A 82 15.84 9.08 1.57
C ASN A 82 15.23 9.90 0.43
N GLU A 83 15.66 9.63 -0.79
CA GLU A 83 15.27 10.39 -1.99
C GLU A 83 13.78 10.29 -2.27
N PHE A 84 13.16 9.13 -1.99
CA PHE A 84 11.72 8.97 -2.15
C PHE A 84 10.94 9.88 -1.21
N LYS A 85 11.36 9.95 0.07
CA LYS A 85 10.72 10.83 1.06
C LYS A 85 10.86 12.30 0.67
N GLN A 86 12.06 12.70 0.26
CA GLN A 86 12.35 14.07 -0.14
C GLN A 86 11.50 14.49 -1.35
N GLU A 87 11.42 13.63 -2.36
CA GLU A 87 10.60 13.89 -3.55
C GLU A 87 9.12 13.94 -3.20
N PHE A 88 8.63 13.03 -2.37
CA PHE A 88 7.24 13.05 -1.90
C PHE A 88 6.89 14.35 -1.16
N GLU A 89 7.73 14.76 -0.20
CA GLU A 89 7.52 15.99 0.55
C GLU A 89 7.55 17.23 -0.36
N SER A 90 8.46 17.27 -1.33
CA SER A 90 8.54 18.32 -2.35
C SER A 90 7.26 18.41 -3.17
N ARG A 91 6.71 17.28 -3.61
CA ARG A 91 5.45 17.21 -4.37
C ARG A 91 4.24 17.64 -3.53
N VAL A 92 4.20 17.25 -2.24
CA VAL A 92 3.15 17.71 -1.31
C VAL A 92 3.19 19.23 -1.16
N ASP A 93 4.37 19.79 -0.95
CA ASP A 93 4.57 21.25 -0.82
C ASP A 93 4.21 22.00 -2.10
N TYR A 94 4.60 21.47 -3.25
CA TYR A 94 4.21 22.04 -4.54
C TYR A 94 2.69 22.02 -4.71
N ALA A 95 2.05 20.88 -4.47
CA ALA A 95 0.61 20.73 -4.61
C ALA A 95 -0.16 21.64 -3.66
N ALA A 96 0.32 21.79 -2.40
CA ALA A 96 -0.28 22.69 -1.42
C ALA A 96 -0.30 24.15 -1.89
N ARG A 97 0.77 24.59 -2.56
CA ARG A 97 0.88 25.96 -3.09
C ARG A 97 0.15 26.15 -4.42
N ARG A 98 0.29 25.17 -5.33
CA ARG A 98 -0.17 25.31 -6.73
C ARG A 98 -1.67 25.15 -6.89
N TYR A 99 -2.28 24.23 -6.13
CA TYR A 99 -3.70 23.88 -6.23
C TYR A 99 -4.53 24.43 -5.06
N LYS A 100 -4.04 25.47 -4.40
CA LYS A 100 -4.83 26.20 -3.39
C LYS A 100 -6.04 26.87 -4.03
N GLY A 101 -7.14 26.95 -3.29
CA GLY A 101 -8.36 27.62 -3.76
C GLY A 101 -9.40 26.67 -4.37
N GLU A 102 -9.13 25.39 -4.45
CA GLU A 102 -10.07 24.38 -4.93
C GLU A 102 -11.01 23.82 -3.82
N GLY A 103 -11.40 24.64 -2.85
CA GLY A 103 -12.34 24.26 -1.78
C GLY A 103 -11.76 23.33 -0.70
N ARG A 104 -10.50 22.90 -0.84
CA ARG A 104 -9.76 22.02 0.09
C ARG A 104 -8.26 22.34 0.04
N PRO A 105 -7.45 21.82 0.99
CA PRO A 105 -6.00 21.96 0.90
C PRO A 105 -5.47 21.46 -0.45
N GLY A 106 -4.54 22.19 -1.09
CA GLY A 106 -4.09 21.91 -2.45
C GLY A 106 -3.58 20.49 -2.66
N TRP A 107 -2.87 19.93 -1.68
CA TRP A 107 -2.43 18.53 -1.71
C TRP A 107 -3.58 17.50 -1.69
N ASN A 108 -4.78 17.90 -1.24
CA ASN A 108 -5.96 17.04 -1.17
C ASN A 108 -6.97 17.30 -2.30
N THR A 109 -6.66 18.14 -3.28
CA THR A 109 -7.43 18.31 -4.51
C THR A 109 -7.17 17.13 -5.45
N ASP A 110 -8.03 16.92 -6.44
CA ASP A 110 -7.84 15.82 -7.39
C ASP A 110 -6.53 16.02 -8.18
N ARG A 111 -6.25 17.25 -8.64
CA ARG A 111 -4.97 17.58 -9.30
C ARG A 111 -3.77 17.41 -8.36
N GLY A 112 -3.90 17.87 -7.12
CA GLY A 112 -2.84 17.73 -6.12
C GLY A 112 -2.49 16.29 -5.83
N ARG A 113 -3.49 15.43 -5.68
CA ARG A 113 -3.31 13.98 -5.43
C ARG A 113 -2.58 13.31 -6.60
N ILE A 114 -3.01 13.57 -7.83
CA ILE A 114 -2.34 13.02 -9.01
C ILE A 114 -0.90 13.53 -9.12
N HIS A 115 -0.67 14.83 -8.88
CA HIS A 115 0.69 15.37 -8.89
C HIS A 115 1.59 14.74 -7.81
N ILE A 116 1.08 14.49 -6.61
CA ILE A 116 1.83 13.82 -5.55
C ILE A 116 2.19 12.40 -5.96
N PHE A 117 1.27 11.67 -6.56
CA PHE A 117 1.51 10.29 -7.01
C PHE A 117 2.49 10.21 -8.17
N MET A 118 2.21 10.96 -9.24
CA MET A 118 2.84 10.75 -10.55
C MET A 118 3.89 11.82 -10.89
N GLY A 119 3.95 12.91 -10.11
CA GLY A 119 4.72 14.08 -10.47
C GLY A 119 4.01 14.97 -11.50
N PRO A 120 4.74 15.90 -12.14
CA PRO A 120 4.20 16.70 -13.23
C PRO A 120 3.88 15.82 -14.44
N PRO A 121 2.81 16.12 -15.20
CA PRO A 121 2.53 15.40 -16.43
C PRO A 121 3.61 15.68 -17.50
N ASP A 122 3.86 14.69 -18.36
CA ASP A 122 4.77 14.85 -19.51
C ASP A 122 4.18 15.83 -20.54
N LYS A 123 2.86 15.83 -20.68
CA LYS A 123 2.13 16.76 -21.53
C LYS A 123 0.87 17.26 -20.84
N PHE A 124 0.60 18.54 -21.04
CA PHE A 124 -0.57 19.23 -20.51
C PHE A 124 -1.31 19.90 -21.67
N GLU A 125 -2.62 19.70 -21.73
CA GLU A 125 -3.51 20.33 -22.72
C GLU A 125 -4.71 20.96 -21.99
N GLU A 126 -5.12 22.14 -22.44
CA GLU A 126 -6.26 22.88 -21.90
C GLU A 126 -7.24 23.20 -23.01
N PHE A 127 -8.49 22.88 -22.78
CA PHE A 127 -9.57 23.12 -23.74
C PHE A 127 -10.69 23.93 -23.07
N PHE A 128 -11.16 24.95 -23.80
CA PHE A 128 -12.36 25.68 -23.40
C PHE A 128 -13.54 25.10 -24.19
N THR A 129 -14.48 24.46 -23.47
CA THR A 129 -15.64 23.82 -24.12
C THR A 129 -16.72 24.86 -24.36
N HIS A 130 -16.94 25.20 -25.60
CA HIS A 130 -18.07 25.99 -26.03
C HIS A 130 -19.32 25.15 -26.33
N GLY A 131 -19.29 23.83 -26.12
CA GLY A 131 -20.33 22.89 -26.53
C GLY A 131 -20.85 21.93 -25.44
N ASP A 132 -20.25 21.87 -24.27
CA ASP A 132 -20.72 21.02 -23.17
C ASP A 132 -21.55 21.87 -22.19
N PRO A 133 -22.88 21.73 -22.15
CA PRO A 133 -23.77 22.54 -21.31
C PRO A 133 -23.53 22.32 -19.81
N ASP A 134 -22.91 21.20 -19.43
CA ASP A 134 -22.68 20.82 -18.05
C ASP A 134 -21.33 21.30 -17.52
N VAL A 135 -20.45 21.82 -18.37
CA VAL A 135 -19.11 22.29 -18.01
C VAL A 135 -18.96 23.79 -18.27
N ARG A 136 -18.72 24.57 -17.24
CA ARG A 136 -18.59 26.05 -17.32
C ARG A 136 -17.14 26.52 -17.40
N GLY A 137 -16.22 25.75 -16.87
CA GLY A 137 -14.79 26.04 -16.87
C GLY A 137 -14.01 25.22 -17.90
N PRO A 138 -12.69 25.35 -17.92
CA PRO A 138 -11.85 24.59 -18.84
C PRO A 138 -11.79 23.10 -18.51
N ILE A 139 -11.42 22.34 -19.50
CA ILE A 139 -11.06 20.91 -19.40
C ILE A 139 -9.56 20.81 -19.55
N LEU A 140 -8.92 20.07 -18.66
CA LEU A 140 -7.48 19.84 -18.68
C LEU A 140 -7.20 18.35 -18.90
N TRP A 141 -6.27 18.06 -19.84
CA TRP A 141 -5.70 16.72 -19.99
C TRP A 141 -4.27 16.69 -19.50
N TRP A 142 -3.98 15.77 -18.59
CA TRP A 142 -2.64 15.44 -18.13
C TRP A 142 -2.25 14.09 -18.71
N ILE A 143 -1.14 14.04 -19.45
CA ILE A 143 -0.67 12.84 -20.15
C ILE A 143 0.65 12.41 -19.53
N TYR A 144 0.73 11.13 -19.18
CA TYR A 144 1.88 10.46 -18.60
C TYR A 144 2.31 9.33 -19.52
N TYR A 145 3.38 9.53 -20.28
CA TYR A 145 3.81 8.56 -21.30
C TYR A 145 4.35 7.27 -20.70
N ASP A 146 5.12 7.37 -19.59
CA ASP A 146 5.69 6.20 -18.92
C ASP A 146 4.60 5.25 -18.37
N TYR A 147 3.43 5.77 -18.07
CA TYR A 147 2.27 5.00 -17.55
C TYR A 147 1.26 4.67 -18.66
N GLN A 148 1.43 5.22 -19.87
CA GLN A 148 0.43 5.15 -20.94
C GLN A 148 -0.95 5.58 -20.40
N LEU A 149 -0.99 6.71 -19.71
CA LEU A 149 -2.15 7.19 -18.99
C LEU A 149 -2.46 8.64 -19.35
N GLY A 150 -3.73 8.90 -19.69
CA GLY A 150 -4.32 10.22 -19.80
C GLY A 150 -5.32 10.44 -18.67
N ILE A 151 -5.33 11.63 -18.06
CA ILE A 151 -6.27 11.99 -17.01
C ILE A 151 -6.94 13.30 -17.38
N GLU A 152 -8.26 13.28 -17.46
CA GLU A 152 -9.07 14.45 -17.72
C GLU A 152 -9.59 15.06 -16.42
N PHE A 153 -9.37 16.37 -16.27
CA PHE A 153 -9.91 17.17 -15.19
C PHE A 153 -10.86 18.21 -15.75
N VAL A 154 -11.99 18.42 -15.09
CA VAL A 154 -12.98 19.43 -15.47
C VAL A 154 -13.30 20.34 -14.32
N ASP A 155 -13.43 21.63 -14.64
CA ASP A 155 -14.03 22.62 -13.73
C ASP A 155 -15.51 22.80 -14.09
N VAL A 156 -16.35 21.90 -13.54
CA VAL A 156 -17.79 21.86 -13.86
C VAL A 156 -18.49 23.21 -13.58
N ARG A 157 -18.07 23.92 -12.56
CA ARG A 157 -18.73 25.14 -12.09
C ARG A 157 -18.07 26.43 -12.56
N GLY A 158 -16.90 26.39 -13.17
CA GLY A 158 -16.09 27.57 -13.47
C GLY A 158 -15.54 28.29 -12.24
N THR A 159 -15.33 27.55 -11.15
CA THR A 159 -14.85 28.08 -9.86
C THR A 159 -13.35 27.87 -9.62
N GLY A 160 -12.68 27.21 -10.54
CA GLY A 160 -11.29 26.78 -10.40
C GLY A 160 -11.15 25.46 -9.61
N GLU A 161 -12.26 24.81 -9.22
CA GLU A 161 -12.25 23.50 -8.58
C GLU A 161 -12.31 22.38 -9.65
N TYR A 162 -11.18 21.75 -9.88
CA TYR A 162 -11.04 20.69 -10.87
C TYR A 162 -11.31 19.32 -10.27
N LYS A 163 -12.11 18.50 -10.98
CA LYS A 163 -12.40 17.11 -10.64
C LYS A 163 -11.95 16.19 -11.77
N ILE A 164 -11.47 14.99 -11.41
CA ILE A 164 -11.26 13.95 -12.40
C ILE A 164 -12.62 13.56 -12.97
N ARG A 165 -12.75 13.62 -14.31
CA ARG A 165 -13.94 13.16 -15.03
C ARG A 165 -13.70 11.81 -15.69
N GLU A 166 -12.53 11.68 -16.33
CA GLU A 166 -12.20 10.49 -17.09
C GLU A 166 -10.70 10.20 -17.03
N TYR A 167 -10.34 8.97 -17.28
CA TYR A 167 -8.95 8.56 -17.50
C TYR A 167 -8.88 7.50 -18.61
N ASP A 168 -7.83 7.57 -19.41
CA ASP A 168 -7.48 6.61 -20.46
C ASP A 168 -6.24 5.83 -19.99
N GLY A 169 -6.29 4.48 -20.07
CA GLY A 169 -5.23 3.60 -19.58
C GLY A 169 -5.51 2.95 -18.24
N ASP A 170 -4.51 2.19 -17.71
CA ASP A 170 -4.64 1.45 -16.44
C ASP A 170 -4.31 2.33 -15.21
N PHE A 171 -5.23 3.23 -14.88
CA PHE A 171 -5.09 4.15 -13.73
C PHE A 171 -4.88 3.41 -12.41
N PHE A 172 -5.68 2.38 -12.13
CA PHE A 172 -5.61 1.68 -10.84
C PHE A 172 -4.33 0.86 -10.70
N GLY A 173 -3.90 0.20 -11.75
CA GLY A 173 -2.62 -0.53 -11.77
C GLY A 173 -1.43 0.41 -11.55
N ALA A 174 -1.44 1.60 -12.15
CA ALA A 174 -0.42 2.62 -11.91
C ALA A 174 -0.41 3.07 -10.44
N MET A 175 -1.59 3.33 -9.84
CA MET A 175 -1.70 3.73 -8.44
C MET A 175 -1.20 2.65 -7.47
N ASP A 176 -1.50 1.39 -7.72
CA ASP A 176 -1.05 0.29 -6.86
C ASP A 176 0.49 0.13 -6.87
N ILE A 177 1.12 0.28 -8.04
CA ILE A 177 2.58 0.27 -8.17
C ILE A 177 3.21 1.42 -7.39
N LEU A 178 2.66 2.63 -7.52
CA LEU A 178 3.17 3.83 -6.85
C LEU A 178 3.05 3.73 -5.32
N LYS A 179 1.94 3.17 -4.81
CA LYS A 179 1.75 2.97 -3.35
C LYS A 179 2.76 2.03 -2.73
N LEU A 180 3.23 1.03 -3.46
CA LEU A 180 4.26 0.12 -2.96
C LEU A 180 5.63 0.79 -2.81
N GLY A 181 5.83 2.01 -3.33
CA GLY A 181 7.11 2.70 -3.30
C GLY A 181 8.21 1.97 -4.07
N THR A 182 7.82 1.07 -4.98
CA THR A 182 8.76 0.36 -5.87
C THR A 182 9.19 1.24 -7.03
N TYR A 183 8.61 2.43 -7.11
CA TYR A 183 8.83 3.36 -8.20
C TYR A 183 9.57 4.62 -7.73
N VAL A 184 10.87 4.62 -7.87
CA VAL A 184 11.68 5.82 -8.07
C VAL A 184 12.60 5.53 -9.25
N GLY A 185 12.17 5.96 -10.42
CA GLY A 185 13.05 6.04 -11.60
C GLY A 185 13.29 4.76 -12.38
N THR A 186 12.63 3.63 -12.08
CA THR A 186 12.76 2.44 -12.92
C THR A 186 11.60 2.37 -13.90
N LYS A 187 11.88 2.66 -15.16
CA LYS A 187 10.99 2.42 -16.33
C LYS A 187 10.74 0.91 -16.57
N ASP A 188 11.00 0.07 -15.58
CA ASP A 188 11.07 -1.36 -15.75
C ASP A 188 9.68 -1.99 -15.63
N VAL A 189 9.07 -2.24 -16.78
CA VAL A 189 7.85 -3.05 -16.95
C VAL A 189 8.01 -4.46 -16.32
N PHE A 190 9.26 -4.87 -16.08
CA PHE A 190 9.60 -6.16 -15.46
C PHE A 190 9.11 -6.23 -14.01
N LEU A 191 9.19 -5.13 -13.24
CA LEU A 191 8.72 -5.09 -11.85
C LEU A 191 7.21 -5.28 -11.71
N LYS A 192 6.41 -4.88 -12.70
CA LYS A 192 4.94 -5.12 -12.69
C LYS A 192 4.57 -6.61 -12.59
N LYS A 193 5.43 -7.50 -13.10
CA LYS A 193 5.18 -8.96 -13.10
C LYS A 193 5.69 -9.65 -11.84
N VAL A 194 6.78 -9.14 -11.23
CA VAL A 194 7.41 -9.75 -10.04
C VAL A 194 6.66 -9.43 -8.75
N VAL A 195 5.86 -8.36 -8.72
CA VAL A 195 5.04 -7.98 -7.54
C VAL A 195 3.99 -9.06 -7.19
N ASN A 196 3.69 -10.00 -8.06
CA ASN A 196 2.68 -11.04 -7.86
C ASN A 196 3.21 -12.36 -7.25
N PHE A 197 4.14 -12.29 -6.30
CA PHE A 197 4.48 -13.48 -5.54
C PHE A 197 3.40 -13.81 -4.50
N ALA A 198 3.31 -15.09 -4.14
CA ALA A 198 2.39 -15.59 -3.12
C ALA A 198 3.11 -15.81 -1.79
N LEU A 199 2.37 -15.58 -0.70
CA LEU A 199 2.76 -15.96 0.65
C LEU A 199 1.67 -16.85 1.22
N THR A 200 2.05 -18.01 1.74
CA THR A 200 1.18 -18.92 2.50
C THR A 200 1.77 -19.13 3.89
N TYR A 201 0.91 -19.38 4.86
CA TYR A 201 1.30 -19.70 6.23
C TYR A 201 0.83 -21.10 6.59
N ASP A 202 1.80 -21.99 6.86
CA ASP A 202 1.53 -23.31 7.39
C ASP A 202 1.49 -23.22 8.93
N ARG A 203 0.28 -23.37 9.49
CA ARG A 203 0.06 -23.25 10.94
C ARG A 203 0.64 -24.44 11.72
N GLU A 204 0.60 -25.63 11.14
CA GLU A 204 1.08 -26.82 11.83
C GLU A 204 2.61 -26.80 11.90
N ALA A 205 3.27 -26.51 10.81
CA ALA A 205 4.71 -26.36 10.77
C ALA A 205 5.20 -25.07 11.44
N GLY A 206 4.36 -24.01 11.49
CA GLY A 206 4.76 -22.67 11.93
C GLY A 206 5.70 -22.01 10.93
N GLU A 207 5.42 -22.18 9.64
CA GLU A 207 6.28 -21.71 8.57
C GLU A 207 5.56 -20.74 7.63
N ILE A 208 6.28 -19.69 7.21
CA ILE A 208 5.91 -18.86 6.07
C ILE A 208 6.58 -19.42 4.82
N VAL A 209 5.79 -19.63 3.77
CA VAL A 209 6.28 -20.05 2.44
C VAL A 209 6.05 -18.92 1.46
N ILE A 210 7.13 -18.47 0.81
CA ILE A 210 7.10 -17.47 -0.26
C ILE A 210 7.36 -18.17 -1.58
N ALA A 211 6.39 -18.10 -2.49
CA ALA A 211 6.46 -18.68 -3.83
C ALA A 211 6.74 -17.57 -4.85
N LEU A 212 7.95 -17.54 -5.39
CA LEU A 212 8.36 -16.59 -6.43
C LEU A 212 8.23 -17.24 -7.82
N PRO A 213 7.61 -16.57 -8.81
CA PRO A 213 7.52 -17.11 -10.16
C PRO A 213 8.92 -17.33 -10.77
N ALA A 214 9.27 -18.56 -11.09
CA ALA A 214 10.62 -18.91 -11.54
C ALA A 214 11.06 -18.15 -12.80
N LYS A 215 10.13 -17.90 -13.74
CA LYS A 215 10.40 -17.16 -15.00
C LYS A 215 10.76 -15.69 -14.81
N LEU A 216 10.58 -15.14 -13.61
CA LEU A 216 10.84 -13.75 -13.29
C LEU A 216 12.12 -13.57 -12.46
N LEU A 217 12.81 -14.64 -12.13
CA LEU A 217 14.06 -14.64 -11.39
C LEU A 217 15.26 -14.61 -12.33
N ASN A 218 16.23 -13.77 -12.03
CA ASN A 218 17.48 -13.68 -12.77
C ASN A 218 18.50 -14.65 -12.14
N PHE A 219 18.60 -15.82 -12.72
CA PHE A 219 19.61 -16.80 -12.31
C PHE A 219 20.95 -16.52 -12.97
N LYS A 220 22.02 -16.79 -12.25
CA LYS A 220 23.40 -16.76 -12.77
C LYS A 220 24.00 -18.15 -12.69
N GLU A 221 24.78 -18.53 -13.71
CA GLU A 221 25.51 -19.79 -13.68
C GLU A 221 26.62 -19.71 -12.61
N ASN A 222 26.67 -20.69 -11.75
CA ASN A 222 27.71 -20.84 -10.74
C ASN A 222 28.86 -21.75 -11.22
N ASP A 223 29.92 -21.88 -10.42
CA ASP A 223 31.12 -22.67 -10.75
C ASP A 223 30.83 -24.16 -10.94
N GLU A 224 29.68 -24.66 -10.49
CA GLU A 224 29.24 -26.05 -10.67
C GLU A 224 28.40 -26.25 -11.96
N GLY A 225 28.21 -25.22 -12.78
CA GLY A 225 27.39 -25.26 -13.98
C GLY A 225 25.88 -25.29 -13.69
N LYS A 226 25.46 -24.90 -12.49
CA LYS A 226 24.06 -24.71 -12.11
C LYS A 226 23.67 -23.25 -12.13
N PHE A 227 22.43 -22.99 -12.41
CA PHE A 227 21.85 -21.66 -12.33
C PHE A 227 21.40 -21.36 -10.90
N GLN A 228 22.00 -20.35 -10.30
CA GLN A 228 21.82 -19.97 -8.90
C GLN A 228 21.23 -18.57 -8.79
N ILE A 229 20.41 -18.36 -7.73
CA ILE A 229 19.95 -17.06 -7.28
C ILE A 229 20.11 -16.94 -5.76
N ASP A 230 20.64 -15.80 -5.32
CA ASP A 230 20.82 -15.45 -3.92
C ASP A 230 19.93 -14.25 -3.59
N LEU A 231 19.05 -14.43 -2.58
CA LEU A 231 18.04 -13.46 -2.19
C LEU A 231 18.12 -13.14 -0.70
N GLY A 232 18.02 -11.86 -0.39
CA GLY A 232 17.79 -11.38 0.97
C GLY A 232 16.31 -11.10 1.20
N PHE A 233 15.79 -11.59 2.32
CA PHE A 233 14.42 -11.40 2.76
C PHE A 233 14.40 -10.61 4.05
N LYS A 234 13.66 -9.51 4.09
CA LYS A 234 13.42 -8.74 5.32
C LYS A 234 11.92 -8.74 5.62
N PHE A 235 11.57 -9.24 6.78
CA PHE A 235 10.20 -9.33 7.26
C PHE A 235 9.95 -8.28 8.34
N TYR A 236 8.82 -7.59 8.22
CA TYR A 236 8.24 -6.78 9.28
C TYR A 236 6.91 -7.43 9.65
N LEU A 237 6.85 -7.97 10.85
CA LEU A 237 5.69 -8.68 11.37
C LEU A 237 4.97 -7.76 12.36
N TYR A 238 3.65 -7.66 12.23
CA TYR A 238 2.80 -6.97 13.20
C TYR A 238 1.81 -8.01 13.73
N GLU A 239 1.97 -8.39 15.00
CA GLU A 239 1.37 -9.59 15.53
C GLU A 239 0.35 -9.29 16.65
N GLY A 240 -0.74 -10.03 16.63
CA GLY A 240 -1.78 -9.97 17.65
C GLY A 240 -2.56 -8.65 17.70
N PRO A 241 -3.43 -8.49 18.72
CA PRO A 241 -4.31 -7.32 18.84
C PRO A 241 -3.56 -6.00 19.09
N ALA A 242 -2.40 -6.06 19.71
CA ALA A 242 -1.55 -4.89 19.98
C ALA A 242 -0.62 -4.56 18.81
N LEU A 243 -0.62 -5.36 17.75
CA LEU A 243 0.28 -5.25 16.61
C LEU A 243 1.76 -5.14 17.03
N ALA A 244 2.16 -6.00 17.98
CA ALA A 244 3.55 -6.07 18.42
C ALA A 244 4.46 -6.30 17.22
N LYS A 245 5.46 -5.44 17.04
CA LYS A 245 6.35 -5.50 15.89
C LYS A 245 7.53 -6.43 16.15
N ARG A 246 7.87 -7.22 15.13
CA ARG A 246 9.08 -8.03 15.06
C ARG A 246 9.68 -7.91 13.68
N THR A 247 11.00 -7.75 13.58
CA THR A 247 11.72 -7.67 12.32
C THR A 247 12.70 -8.83 12.22
N LEU A 248 12.75 -9.47 11.05
CA LEU A 248 13.66 -10.58 10.76
C LEU A 248 14.33 -10.32 9.41
N THR A 249 15.59 -10.74 9.30
CA THR A 249 16.33 -10.72 8.04
C THR A 249 16.93 -12.10 7.81
N GLU A 250 16.69 -12.65 6.64
CA GLU A 250 17.10 -13.99 6.25
C GLU A 250 17.67 -13.97 4.85
N GLU A 251 18.71 -14.75 4.62
CA GLU A 251 19.28 -14.99 3.30
C GLU A 251 18.95 -16.41 2.84
N ARG A 252 18.62 -16.55 1.56
CA ARG A 252 18.33 -17.83 0.93
C ARG A 252 18.98 -17.90 -0.45
N SER A 253 19.56 -19.06 -0.74
CA SER A 253 20.10 -19.40 -2.05
C SER A 253 19.29 -20.54 -2.64
N PHE A 254 19.07 -20.49 -3.94
CA PHE A 254 18.48 -21.58 -4.70
C PHE A 254 19.33 -21.83 -5.94
N ALA A 255 19.65 -23.10 -6.23
CA ALA A 255 20.40 -23.50 -7.41
C ALA A 255 19.75 -24.73 -8.03
N ALA A 256 19.64 -24.75 -9.36
CA ALA A 256 19.11 -25.88 -10.13
C ALA A 256 19.71 -25.87 -11.54
N THR A 257 19.56 -26.96 -12.25
CA THR A 257 19.92 -27.05 -13.67
C THR A 257 18.89 -26.28 -14.54
N ASN A 258 19.31 -25.87 -15.76
CA ASN A 258 18.42 -25.15 -16.65
C ASN A 258 17.11 -25.90 -16.95
N PRO A 259 17.12 -27.23 -17.25
CA PRO A 259 15.87 -27.98 -17.48
C PRO A 259 14.94 -27.99 -16.26
N GLU A 260 15.49 -28.04 -15.03
CA GLU A 260 14.69 -28.00 -13.81
C GLU A 260 14.02 -26.64 -13.65
N ILE A 261 14.74 -25.55 -13.88
CA ILE A 261 14.19 -24.18 -13.81
C ILE A 261 13.09 -23.97 -14.85
N GLU A 262 13.28 -24.45 -16.08
CA GLU A 262 12.29 -24.33 -17.15
C GLU A 262 10.99 -25.08 -16.82
N ALA A 263 11.10 -26.21 -16.09
CA ALA A 263 9.95 -27.00 -15.65
C ALA A 263 9.23 -26.40 -14.44
N MET A 264 9.88 -25.51 -13.68
CA MET A 264 9.31 -24.91 -12.47
C MET A 264 8.36 -23.75 -12.80
N LYS A 265 7.24 -23.69 -12.08
CA LYS A 265 6.35 -22.53 -12.06
C LYS A 265 6.81 -21.50 -11.03
N THR A 266 7.20 -21.97 -9.84
CA THR A 266 7.65 -21.15 -8.72
C THR A 266 8.89 -21.76 -8.09
N VAL A 267 9.68 -20.87 -7.46
CA VAL A 267 10.71 -21.25 -6.48
C VAL A 267 10.17 -20.90 -5.11
N ASP A 268 10.08 -21.89 -4.23
CA ASP A 268 9.48 -21.76 -2.92
C ASP A 268 10.57 -21.62 -1.84
N PHE A 269 10.50 -20.54 -1.08
CA PHE A 269 11.38 -20.26 0.06
C PHE A 269 10.60 -20.43 1.36
N ARG A 270 11.11 -21.27 2.28
CA ARG A 270 10.50 -21.57 3.57
C ARG A 270 11.24 -20.90 4.70
N PHE A 271 10.46 -20.33 5.64
CA PHE A 271 10.96 -19.62 6.80
C PHE A 271 10.25 -20.11 8.05
N ALA A 272 11.01 -20.59 9.04
CA ALA A 272 10.49 -21.00 10.34
C ALA A 272 10.07 -19.76 11.16
N ILE A 273 8.94 -19.17 10.79
CA ILE A 273 8.37 -17.98 11.41
C ILE A 273 7.00 -18.34 11.94
N ARG A 274 6.91 -18.57 13.27
CA ARG A 274 5.63 -18.81 13.92
C ARG A 274 4.94 -17.50 14.20
N LEU A 275 3.72 -17.35 13.70
CA LEU A 275 2.86 -16.18 13.93
C LEU A 275 1.97 -16.39 15.16
N GLY A 276 1.68 -15.30 15.85
CA GLY A 276 0.73 -15.31 16.96
C GLY A 276 -0.71 -15.59 16.50
N PRO A 277 -1.62 -15.96 17.43
CA PRO A 277 -3.02 -16.23 17.12
C PRO A 277 -3.74 -14.97 16.65
N GLY A 278 -4.68 -15.14 15.71
CA GLY A 278 -5.51 -14.07 15.17
C GLY A 278 -4.97 -13.46 13.88
N THR A 279 -5.28 -12.19 13.66
CA THR A 279 -4.86 -11.47 12.45
C THR A 279 -3.45 -10.90 12.65
N ASN A 280 -2.56 -11.26 11.74
CA ASN A 280 -1.19 -10.76 11.68
C ASN A 280 -0.96 -10.08 10.32
N PHE A 281 -0.03 -9.14 10.27
CA PHE A 281 0.41 -8.54 9.02
C PHE A 281 1.88 -8.89 8.79
N VAL A 282 2.16 -9.40 7.60
CA VAL A 282 3.51 -9.79 7.16
C VAL A 282 3.90 -8.94 5.99
N ASP A 283 4.80 -7.99 6.22
CA ASP A 283 5.35 -7.12 5.19
C ASP A 283 6.75 -7.63 4.84
N VAL A 284 6.91 -8.13 3.63
CA VAL A 284 8.15 -8.73 3.18
C VAL A 284 8.80 -7.92 2.07
N ILE A 285 10.09 -7.66 2.23
CA ILE A 285 10.95 -7.05 1.23
C ILE A 285 11.93 -8.11 0.76
N ILE A 286 12.04 -8.30 -0.54
CA ILE A 286 12.97 -9.24 -1.17
C ILE A 286 13.94 -8.45 -2.04
N ARG A 287 15.23 -8.72 -1.92
CA ARG A 287 16.30 -8.09 -2.71
C ARG A 287 17.22 -9.15 -3.29
N GLY A 288 17.72 -8.94 -4.50
CA GLY A 288 18.85 -9.70 -5.04
C GLY A 288 20.14 -9.32 -4.29
N LYS A 289 21.02 -10.27 -4.05
CA LYS A 289 22.28 -10.06 -3.31
C LYS A 289 23.32 -9.28 -4.12
N GLU A 290 23.29 -9.38 -5.44
CA GLU A 290 24.20 -8.68 -6.31
C GLU A 290 23.52 -7.52 -7.05
N GLY A 291 23.90 -6.28 -6.69
CA GLY A 291 23.95 -5.08 -7.53
C GLY A 291 22.71 -4.69 -8.36
N THR A 292 21.69 -5.48 -8.40
CA THR A 292 20.43 -5.11 -9.05
C THR A 292 19.57 -4.36 -8.04
N ALA A 293 19.34 -3.10 -8.32
CA ALA A 293 18.48 -2.20 -7.54
C ALA A 293 17.00 -2.65 -7.45
N SER A 294 16.68 -3.87 -7.88
CA SER A 294 15.33 -4.39 -7.88
C SER A 294 14.94 -4.95 -6.51
N LYS A 295 14.24 -4.12 -5.80
CA LYS A 295 13.57 -4.43 -4.55
C LYS A 295 12.11 -4.74 -4.84
N ILE A 296 11.62 -5.90 -4.42
CA ILE A 296 10.20 -6.19 -4.43
C ILE A 296 9.66 -6.20 -3.00
N ARG A 297 8.46 -5.67 -2.82
CA ARG A 297 7.79 -5.59 -1.53
C ARG A 297 6.33 -5.96 -1.66
N LYS A 298 5.83 -6.73 -0.70
CA LYS A 298 4.40 -7.01 -0.59
C LYS A 298 3.99 -7.20 0.87
N LEU A 299 2.82 -6.68 1.20
CA LEU A 299 2.23 -6.78 2.53
C LEU A 299 1.02 -7.72 2.48
N PHE A 300 0.97 -8.66 3.41
CA PHE A 300 -0.04 -9.69 3.50
C PHE A 300 -0.75 -9.63 4.85
N GLU A 301 -2.07 -9.82 4.84
CA GLU A 301 -2.84 -10.12 6.03
C GLU A 301 -2.92 -11.64 6.19
N VAL A 302 -2.43 -12.16 7.31
CA VAL A 302 -2.31 -13.60 7.58
C VAL A 302 -3.03 -13.94 8.88
N LYS A 303 -3.82 -15.00 8.86
CA LYS A 303 -4.43 -15.54 10.08
C LYS A 303 -3.50 -16.58 10.70
N GLY A 304 -3.03 -16.32 11.89
CA GLY A 304 -2.21 -17.23 12.70
C GLY A 304 -3.02 -18.30 13.41
#